data_4873e2cdc98ad40a60e67290655513b8
#
_entry.id   4873e2cdc98ad40a60e67290655513b8
#
_cell.length_a   1.000
_cell.length_b   1.000
_cell.length_c   1.000
_cell.angle_alpha   90.00
_cell.angle_beta   90.00
_cell.angle_gamma   90.00
#
_symmetry.space_group_name_H-M   'P 1'
#
loop_
_entity.id
_entity.type
_entity.pdbx_description
1 polymer ?
#
loop_
_entity_poly.entity_id
_entity_poly.type
_entity_poly.pdbx_seq_one_letter_code
_entity_poly.pdbx_strand_id
1 'polypeptide(L)'
;ALAGGGGKGMRLVRTEEEVETALRLSQSEAGTSFGNDAVYIEKYIENPHHIEVQIMGDKYGNVVHLYERECSIQRRNQKVIEESPSPFVKEETRKKMLKVAVEACKKIGYYSAGTLEFMMDKDQNFYFLEMNTRLQVEHPVTEECTGVDLVRDMITVAAGNPLPYKQDDIQFSGAAIECRIYAEDPENNFMPSPG
;
A
#
# COMPACT_ATOMS: atom_id res chain seq x y z
N ALA A 1 13.84 1.64 -10.20
CA ALA A 1 14.01 2.98 -10.80
C ALA A 1 13.53 4.07 -9.83
N LEU A 2 14.25 5.18 -9.72
CA LEU A 2 13.89 6.28 -8.80
C LEU A 2 12.57 6.97 -9.22
N ALA A 3 12.31 7.06 -10.51
CA ALA A 3 11.11 7.65 -11.09
C ALA A 3 10.04 6.62 -11.47
N GLY A 4 10.22 5.38 -11.06
CA GLY A 4 9.35 4.26 -11.42
C GLY A 4 8.27 3.95 -10.38
N GLY A 5 7.39 3.01 -10.74
CA GLY A 5 6.36 2.46 -9.86
C GLY A 5 5.84 1.12 -10.39
N GLY A 6 5.08 0.39 -9.56
CA GLY A 6 4.48 -0.88 -9.95
C GLY A 6 5.47 -2.00 -10.31
N GLY A 7 6.71 -1.95 -9.79
CA GLY A 7 7.74 -2.97 -10.03
C GLY A 7 8.40 -2.92 -11.40
N LYS A 8 8.09 -1.92 -12.23
CA LYS A 8 8.71 -1.78 -13.56
C LYS A 8 10.17 -1.37 -13.43
N GLY A 9 11.06 -2.09 -14.12
CA GLY A 9 12.50 -1.86 -14.06
C GLY A 9 13.20 -2.46 -12.84
N MET A 10 12.49 -3.20 -11.99
CA MET A 10 13.08 -3.95 -10.88
C MET A 10 13.73 -5.24 -11.37
N ARG A 11 14.88 -5.59 -10.80
CA ARG A 11 15.58 -6.85 -11.04
C ARG A 11 16.10 -7.43 -9.74
N LEU A 12 15.78 -8.71 -9.52
CA LEU A 12 16.31 -9.46 -8.40
C LEU A 12 17.76 -9.89 -8.74
N VAL A 13 18.66 -9.61 -7.81
CA VAL A 13 20.06 -10.00 -7.87
C VAL A 13 20.36 -10.91 -6.69
N ARG A 14 20.94 -12.07 -6.95
CA ARG A 14 21.26 -13.08 -5.92
C ARG A 14 22.75 -13.21 -5.66
N THR A 15 23.57 -12.85 -6.64
CA THR A 15 25.03 -12.92 -6.53
C THR A 15 25.68 -11.60 -6.91
N GLU A 16 26.90 -11.39 -6.46
CA GLU A 16 27.64 -10.15 -6.73
C GLU A 16 27.94 -9.99 -8.22
N GLU A 17 28.16 -11.09 -8.94
CA GLU A 17 28.46 -11.09 -10.38
C GLU A 17 27.28 -10.60 -11.23
N GLU A 18 26.05 -10.74 -10.74
CA GLU A 18 24.84 -10.29 -11.44
C GLU A 18 24.62 -8.79 -11.35
N VAL A 19 25.22 -8.10 -10.36
CA VAL A 19 24.92 -6.70 -10.01
C VAL A 19 25.10 -5.77 -11.18
N GLU A 20 26.27 -5.84 -11.87
CA GLU A 20 26.59 -4.90 -12.96
C GLU A 20 25.61 -5.04 -14.14
N THR A 21 25.29 -6.27 -14.51
CA THR A 21 24.36 -6.56 -15.61
C THR A 21 22.93 -6.09 -15.24
N ALA A 22 22.48 -6.39 -14.04
CA ALA A 22 21.15 -5.99 -13.57
C ALA A 22 21.03 -4.47 -13.46
N LEU A 23 22.07 -3.80 -12.95
CA LEU A 23 22.13 -2.34 -12.86
C LEU A 23 21.98 -1.69 -14.22
N ARG A 24 22.80 -2.07 -15.21
CA ARG A 24 22.77 -1.56 -16.58
C ARG A 24 21.40 -1.74 -17.25
N LEU A 25 20.82 -2.93 -17.11
CA LEU A 25 19.50 -3.21 -17.68
C LEU A 25 18.38 -2.41 -17.01
N SER A 26 18.44 -2.26 -15.68
CA SER A 26 17.47 -1.46 -14.93
C SER A 26 17.57 0.03 -15.28
N GLN A 27 18.79 0.56 -15.45
CA GLN A 27 19.02 1.95 -15.88
C GLN A 27 18.50 2.19 -17.30
N SER A 28 18.77 1.27 -18.24
CA SER A 28 18.28 1.39 -19.63
C SER A 28 16.75 1.39 -19.67
N GLU A 29 16.12 0.51 -18.93
CA GLU A 29 14.64 0.44 -18.86
C GLU A 29 14.04 1.67 -18.17
N ALA A 30 14.67 2.15 -17.09
CA ALA A 30 14.23 3.35 -16.38
C ALA A 30 14.35 4.60 -17.28
N GLY A 31 15.46 4.77 -17.97
CA GLY A 31 15.66 5.86 -18.92
C GLY A 31 14.62 5.88 -20.04
N THR A 32 14.36 4.72 -20.62
CA THR A 32 13.38 4.58 -21.72
C THR A 32 11.94 4.80 -21.25
N SER A 33 11.59 4.29 -20.04
CA SER A 33 10.21 4.31 -19.56
C SER A 33 9.82 5.59 -18.83
N PHE A 34 10.77 6.22 -18.14
CA PHE A 34 10.51 7.33 -17.22
C PHE A 34 11.34 8.58 -17.53
N GLY A 35 12.22 8.53 -18.52
CA GLY A 35 13.13 9.64 -18.85
C GLY A 35 14.20 9.91 -17.80
N ASN A 36 14.38 9.03 -16.82
CA ASN A 36 15.36 9.12 -15.76
C ASN A 36 15.94 7.73 -15.50
N ASP A 37 17.25 7.58 -15.68
CA ASP A 37 17.98 6.32 -15.53
C ASP A 37 18.45 6.04 -14.10
N ALA A 38 18.17 6.92 -13.16
CA ALA A 38 18.55 6.74 -11.78
C ALA A 38 17.85 5.52 -11.16
N VAL A 39 18.62 4.64 -10.57
CA VAL A 39 18.15 3.43 -9.85
C VAL A 39 18.79 3.36 -8.48
N TYR A 40 18.18 2.61 -7.58
CA TYR A 40 18.71 2.31 -6.25
C TYR A 40 18.59 0.82 -5.95
N ILE A 41 19.33 0.37 -4.95
CA ILE A 41 19.37 -1.02 -4.52
C ILE A 41 18.58 -1.10 -3.22
N GLU A 42 17.66 -2.07 -3.16
CA GLU A 42 16.86 -2.37 -1.98
C GLU A 42 17.15 -3.78 -1.49
N LYS A 43 17.00 -3.99 -0.18
CA LYS A 43 17.02 -5.33 0.40
C LYS A 43 15.83 -6.12 -0.15
N TYR A 44 16.11 -7.28 -0.74
CA TYR A 44 15.06 -8.22 -1.12
C TYR A 44 14.55 -8.98 0.10
N ILE A 45 13.24 -9.00 0.29
CA ILE A 45 12.57 -9.76 1.34
C ILE A 45 11.90 -10.96 0.69
N GLU A 46 12.29 -12.15 1.11
CA GLU A 46 11.76 -13.39 0.54
C GLU A 46 10.34 -13.66 1.08
N ASN A 47 9.43 -13.98 0.16
CA ASN A 47 8.02 -14.30 0.46
C ASN A 47 7.37 -13.31 1.44
N PRO A 48 7.45 -12.01 1.18
CA PRO A 48 6.89 -11.01 2.08
C PRO A 48 5.37 -11.02 2.03
N HIS A 49 4.75 -10.66 3.15
CA HIS A 49 3.37 -10.18 3.16
C HIS A 49 3.34 -8.70 2.80
N HIS A 50 2.40 -8.31 1.96
CA HIS A 50 2.11 -6.92 1.63
C HIS A 50 1.00 -6.42 2.55
N ILE A 51 1.40 -5.68 3.56
CA ILE A 51 0.50 -5.12 4.57
C ILE A 51 0.44 -3.61 4.40
N GLU A 52 -0.73 -3.04 4.46
CA GLU A 52 -0.89 -1.61 4.31
C GLU A 52 -1.79 -1.01 5.39
N VAL A 53 -1.49 0.22 5.80
CA VAL A 53 -2.23 0.93 6.84
C VAL A 53 -2.99 2.09 6.21
N GLN A 54 -4.33 2.07 6.36
CA GLN A 54 -5.19 3.17 5.96
C GLN A 54 -5.07 4.33 6.93
N ILE A 55 -4.77 5.51 6.42
CA ILE A 55 -4.71 6.76 7.18
C ILE A 55 -5.79 7.71 6.70
N MET A 56 -6.34 8.47 7.63
CA MET A 56 -7.16 9.64 7.35
C MET A 56 -6.68 10.81 8.21
N GLY A 57 -6.44 11.96 7.60
CA GLY A 57 -5.97 13.16 8.30
C GLY A 57 -6.75 14.40 7.91
N ASP A 58 -6.78 15.43 8.78
CA ASP A 58 -7.32 16.73 8.49
C ASP A 58 -6.24 17.83 8.47
N LYS A 59 -6.63 19.03 8.08
CA LYS A 59 -5.74 20.21 8.01
C LYS A 59 -5.37 20.78 9.38
N TYR A 60 -5.93 20.23 10.46
CA TYR A 60 -5.71 20.69 11.84
C TYR A 60 -4.71 19.82 12.60
N GLY A 61 -4.13 18.83 11.92
CA GLY A 61 -3.12 17.94 12.50
C GLY A 61 -3.70 16.69 13.18
N ASN A 62 -5.02 16.48 13.07
CA ASN A 62 -5.61 15.21 13.48
C ASN A 62 -5.31 14.16 12.41
N VAL A 63 -4.70 13.06 12.81
CA VAL A 63 -4.42 11.92 11.96
C VAL A 63 -4.79 10.65 12.72
N VAL A 64 -5.60 9.82 12.09
CA VAL A 64 -6.02 8.52 12.59
C VAL A 64 -5.64 7.40 11.63
N HIS A 65 -5.47 6.19 12.15
CA HIS A 65 -5.43 4.98 11.34
C HIS A 65 -6.82 4.31 11.32
N LEU A 66 -7.11 3.65 10.23
CA LEU A 66 -8.30 2.83 10.04
C LEU A 66 -7.92 1.36 9.87
N TYR A 67 -6.95 0.92 10.67
CA TYR A 67 -6.37 -0.42 10.67
C TYR A 67 -5.65 -0.79 9.37
N GLU A 68 -5.26 -2.05 9.28
CA GLU A 68 -4.49 -2.58 8.16
C GLU A 68 -5.34 -3.44 7.23
N ARG A 69 -4.81 -3.60 6.02
CA ARG A 69 -5.26 -4.56 5.02
C ARG A 69 -4.12 -5.52 4.65
N GLU A 70 -4.47 -6.75 4.37
CA GLU A 70 -3.61 -7.77 3.78
C GLU A 70 -3.80 -7.77 2.27
N CYS A 71 -2.75 -7.51 1.51
CA CYS A 71 -2.79 -7.39 0.06
C CYS A 71 -1.75 -8.28 -0.64
N SER A 72 -1.37 -9.40 -0.05
CA SER A 72 -0.31 -10.28 -0.56
C SER A 72 -0.74 -11.10 -1.78
N ILE A 73 -2.04 -11.31 -2.00
CA ILE A 73 -2.52 -12.05 -3.16
C ILE A 73 -2.50 -11.13 -4.38
N GLN A 74 -1.45 -11.28 -5.17
CA GLN A 74 -1.15 -10.43 -6.31
C GLN A 74 -0.82 -11.26 -7.55
N ARG A 75 -1.10 -10.68 -8.72
CA ARG A 75 -0.65 -11.18 -10.01
C ARG A 75 0.23 -10.13 -10.68
N ARG A 76 1.50 -10.44 -10.91
CA ARG A 76 2.47 -9.51 -11.53
C ARG A 76 2.52 -8.16 -10.81
N ASN A 77 2.60 -8.18 -9.48
CA ASN A 77 2.58 -7.00 -8.59
C ASN A 77 1.25 -6.22 -8.61
N GLN A 78 0.18 -6.77 -9.12
CA GLN A 78 -1.15 -6.19 -9.11
C GLN A 78 -2.00 -6.92 -8.07
N LYS A 79 -2.56 -6.21 -7.12
CA LYS A 79 -3.46 -6.73 -6.08
C LYS A 79 -4.68 -7.36 -6.74
N VAL A 80 -5.13 -8.52 -6.24
CA VAL A 80 -6.26 -9.31 -6.77
C VAL A 80 -7.29 -9.61 -5.69
N ILE A 81 -6.82 -9.96 -4.48
CA ILE A 81 -7.66 -10.18 -3.31
C ILE A 81 -7.06 -9.40 -2.16
N GLU A 82 -7.89 -8.62 -1.49
CA GLU A 82 -7.55 -7.85 -0.31
C GLU A 82 -8.47 -8.20 0.85
N GLU A 83 -7.95 -8.22 2.05
CA GLU A 83 -8.73 -8.51 3.25
C GLU A 83 -8.35 -7.62 4.45
N SER A 84 -9.29 -7.44 5.35
CA SER A 84 -9.07 -6.77 6.64
C SER A 84 -9.85 -7.51 7.73
N PRO A 85 -9.23 -7.79 8.91
CA PRO A 85 -7.83 -7.56 9.25
C PRO A 85 -6.92 -8.60 8.60
N SER A 86 -5.61 -8.35 8.58
CA SER A 86 -4.64 -9.36 8.16
C SER A 86 -4.65 -10.55 9.14
N PRO A 87 -4.85 -11.79 8.65
CA PRO A 87 -4.74 -12.98 9.48
C PRO A 87 -3.30 -13.32 9.88
N PHE A 88 -2.33 -12.74 9.18
CA PHE A 88 -0.90 -12.95 9.43
C PHE A 88 -0.33 -12.04 10.51
N VAL A 89 -0.78 -10.79 10.58
CA VAL A 89 -0.22 -9.77 11.47
C VAL A 89 -0.60 -10.04 12.92
N LYS A 90 0.41 -10.24 13.78
CA LYS A 90 0.19 -10.40 15.22
C LYS A 90 -0.21 -9.07 15.86
N GLU A 91 -1.03 -9.13 16.90
CA GLU A 91 -1.59 -7.95 17.56
C GLU A 91 -0.53 -6.96 18.06
N GLU A 92 0.59 -7.44 18.56
CA GLU A 92 1.69 -6.60 19.02
C GLU A 92 2.35 -5.85 17.85
N THR A 93 2.56 -6.54 16.72
CA THR A 93 3.12 -5.95 15.49
C THR A 93 2.14 -4.96 14.88
N ARG A 94 0.85 -5.30 14.85
CA ARG A 94 -0.22 -4.40 14.40
C ARG A 94 -0.15 -3.07 15.12
N LYS A 95 -0.16 -3.09 16.45
CA LYS A 95 -0.09 -1.87 17.27
C LYS A 95 1.13 -1.01 16.95
N LYS A 96 2.29 -1.64 16.80
CA LYS A 96 3.53 -0.92 16.44
C LYS A 96 3.44 -0.28 15.06
N MET A 97 2.96 -1.02 14.07
CA MET A 97 2.83 -0.58 12.68
C MET A 97 1.83 0.57 12.54
N LEU A 98 0.65 0.44 13.15
CA LEU A 98 -0.38 1.48 13.15
C LEU A 98 0.13 2.77 13.79
N LYS A 99 0.84 2.67 14.93
CA LYS A 99 1.44 3.82 15.60
C LYS A 99 2.48 4.51 14.72
N VAL A 100 3.39 3.75 14.10
CA VAL A 100 4.42 4.29 13.20
C VAL A 100 3.79 5.01 12.02
N ALA A 101 2.73 4.45 11.41
CA ALA A 101 2.04 5.05 10.30
C ALA A 101 1.42 6.42 10.67
N VAL A 102 0.73 6.50 11.80
CA VAL A 102 0.15 7.77 12.29
C VAL A 102 1.23 8.80 12.60
N GLU A 103 2.30 8.39 13.30
CA GLU A 103 3.41 9.29 13.66
C GLU A 103 4.12 9.85 12.42
N ALA A 104 4.36 9.01 11.42
CA ALA A 104 4.95 9.43 10.15
C ALA A 104 4.08 10.48 9.45
N CYS A 105 2.77 10.22 9.34
CA CYS A 105 1.85 11.15 8.71
C CYS A 105 1.71 12.48 9.46
N LYS A 106 1.67 12.44 10.79
CA LYS A 106 1.69 13.67 11.61
C LYS A 106 2.95 14.49 11.39
N LYS A 107 4.10 13.82 11.33
CA LYS A 107 5.40 14.49 11.17
C LYS A 107 5.53 15.23 9.85
N ILE A 108 4.92 14.72 8.77
CA ILE A 108 4.94 15.36 7.45
C ILE A 108 3.75 16.31 7.21
N GLY A 109 2.84 16.44 8.17
CA GLY A 109 1.64 17.26 8.04
C GLY A 109 0.64 16.73 7.01
N TYR A 110 0.54 15.39 6.89
CA TYR A 110 -0.34 14.77 5.90
C TYR A 110 -1.82 14.96 6.26
N TYR A 111 -2.64 15.22 5.25
CA TYR A 111 -4.10 15.28 5.37
C TYR A 111 -4.78 14.59 4.17
N SER A 112 -6.07 14.27 4.30
CA SER A 112 -6.88 13.44 3.40
C SER A 112 -6.61 11.94 3.59
N ALA A 113 -7.24 11.10 2.75
CA ALA A 113 -6.99 9.66 2.75
C ALA A 113 -5.63 9.34 2.16
N GLY A 114 -4.91 8.43 2.81
CA GLY A 114 -3.64 7.92 2.33
C GLY A 114 -3.37 6.53 2.89
N THR A 115 -2.46 5.81 2.28
CA THR A 115 -2.12 4.45 2.67
C THR A 115 -0.62 4.30 2.71
N LEU A 116 -0.09 3.82 3.85
CA LEU A 116 1.31 3.41 3.97
C LEU A 116 1.41 1.92 3.70
N GLU A 117 2.19 1.55 2.71
CA GLU A 117 2.45 0.16 2.34
C GLU A 117 3.75 -0.34 2.97
N PHE A 118 3.70 -1.58 3.47
CA PHE A 118 4.81 -2.25 4.12
C PHE A 118 5.00 -3.65 3.57
N MET A 119 6.25 -4.08 3.45
CA MET A 119 6.60 -5.48 3.29
C MET A 119 6.91 -6.08 4.66
N MET A 120 6.24 -7.17 5.01
CA MET A 120 6.43 -7.85 6.29
C MET A 120 7.01 -9.25 6.06
N ASP A 121 8.10 -9.56 6.77
CA ASP A 121 8.71 -10.89 6.71
C ASP A 121 8.01 -11.90 7.64
N LYS A 122 8.41 -13.17 7.55
CA LYS A 122 7.88 -14.26 8.39
C LYS A 122 8.07 -14.05 9.90
N ASP A 123 9.04 -13.23 10.29
CA ASP A 123 9.40 -12.94 11.67
C ASP A 123 8.68 -11.70 12.20
N GLN A 124 7.71 -11.15 11.43
CA GLN A 124 6.91 -9.97 11.76
C GLN A 124 7.72 -8.65 11.74
N ASN A 125 8.89 -8.62 11.10
CA ASN A 125 9.56 -7.35 10.84
C ASN A 125 8.89 -6.69 9.64
N PHE A 126 8.54 -5.43 9.76
CA PHE A 126 7.90 -4.67 8.69
C PHE A 126 8.82 -3.55 8.19
N TYR A 127 8.82 -3.36 6.90
CA TYR A 127 9.67 -2.41 6.18
C TYR A 127 8.78 -1.53 5.32
N PHE A 128 8.96 -0.21 5.46
CA PHE A 128 8.21 0.75 4.65
C PHE A 128 8.54 0.58 3.16
N LEU A 129 7.52 0.50 2.33
CA LEU A 129 7.65 0.40 0.88
C LEU A 129 7.37 1.75 0.22
N GLU A 130 6.14 2.22 0.33
CA GLU A 130 5.72 3.49 -0.26
C GLU A 130 4.49 4.06 0.46
N MET A 131 4.16 5.32 0.14
CA MET A 131 2.91 5.93 0.57
C MET A 131 2.08 6.31 -0.65
N ASN A 132 0.86 5.81 -0.71
CA ASN A 132 -0.13 6.23 -1.68
C ASN A 132 -0.94 7.39 -1.13
N THR A 133 -0.76 8.57 -1.71
CA THR A 133 -1.41 9.82 -1.27
C THR A 133 -2.77 10.03 -1.94
N ARG A 134 -3.57 8.98 -1.98
CA ARG A 134 -4.88 8.92 -2.62
C ARG A 134 -5.72 7.80 -2.02
N LEU A 135 -7.00 7.79 -2.32
CA LEU A 135 -7.85 6.63 -2.10
C LEU A 135 -7.41 5.47 -3.00
N GLN A 136 -7.46 4.25 -2.49
CA GLN A 136 -7.14 3.03 -3.22
C GLN A 136 -8.41 2.22 -3.54
N VAL A 137 -8.31 1.28 -4.48
CA VAL A 137 -9.44 0.41 -4.86
C VAL A 137 -9.93 -0.38 -3.66
N GLU A 138 -9.03 -0.91 -2.86
CA GLU A 138 -9.24 -1.78 -1.70
C GLU A 138 -9.75 -1.07 -0.42
N HIS A 139 -10.12 0.21 -0.50
CA HIS A 139 -10.69 0.92 0.66
C HIS A 139 -11.98 0.32 1.22
N PRO A 140 -12.84 -0.36 0.43
CA PRO A 140 -14.11 -0.89 0.93
C PRO A 140 -13.95 -1.89 2.09
N VAL A 141 -12.90 -2.73 2.08
CA VAL A 141 -12.68 -3.67 3.20
C VAL A 141 -12.41 -2.94 4.53
N THR A 142 -11.80 -1.77 4.47
CA THR A 142 -11.61 -0.91 5.64
C THR A 142 -12.92 -0.28 6.09
N GLU A 143 -13.73 0.23 5.17
CA GLU A 143 -15.03 0.82 5.48
C GLU A 143 -15.99 -0.18 6.10
N GLU A 144 -16.05 -1.40 5.57
CA GLU A 144 -16.88 -2.49 6.11
C GLU A 144 -16.48 -2.86 7.55
N CYS A 145 -15.18 -2.87 7.87
CA CYS A 145 -14.70 -3.22 9.20
C CYS A 145 -14.76 -2.08 10.22
N THR A 146 -14.76 -0.82 9.78
CA THR A 146 -14.69 0.36 10.67
C THR A 146 -15.97 1.19 10.70
N GLY A 147 -16.85 1.04 9.71
CA GLY A 147 -18.04 1.88 9.54
C GLY A 147 -17.72 3.31 9.11
N VAL A 148 -16.48 3.61 8.75
CA VAL A 148 -16.05 4.94 8.29
C VAL A 148 -16.25 5.05 6.78
N ASP A 149 -16.86 6.13 6.32
CA ASP A 149 -17.01 6.47 4.89
C ASP A 149 -15.85 7.38 4.48
N LEU A 150 -14.80 6.80 3.90
CA LEU A 150 -13.58 7.49 3.51
C LEU A 150 -13.82 8.56 2.44
N VAL A 151 -14.71 8.31 1.49
CA VAL A 151 -15.01 9.25 0.41
C VAL A 151 -15.70 10.51 0.97
N ARG A 152 -16.68 10.31 1.83
CA ARG A 152 -17.36 11.42 2.52
C ARG A 152 -16.38 12.24 3.35
N ASP A 153 -15.49 11.57 4.08
CA ASP A 153 -14.52 12.22 4.95
C ASP A 153 -13.45 12.97 4.15
N MET A 154 -13.03 12.45 2.99
CA MET A 154 -12.18 13.19 2.04
C MET A 154 -12.84 14.49 1.60
N ILE A 155 -14.14 14.47 1.24
CA ILE A 155 -14.90 15.67 0.86
C ILE A 155 -15.01 16.64 2.03
N THR A 156 -15.28 16.12 3.23
CA THR A 156 -15.39 16.92 4.46
C THR A 156 -14.09 17.66 4.77
N VAL A 157 -12.96 16.96 4.70
CA VAL A 157 -11.63 17.54 4.93
C VAL A 157 -11.25 18.52 3.81
N ALA A 158 -11.57 18.20 2.55
CA ALA A 158 -11.32 19.10 1.42
C ALA A 158 -12.08 20.41 1.56
N ALA A 159 -13.31 20.36 2.09
CA ALA A 159 -14.13 21.54 2.41
C ALA A 159 -13.59 22.37 3.60
N GLY A 160 -12.50 21.92 4.24
CA GLY A 160 -11.85 22.64 5.34
C GLY A 160 -12.39 22.30 6.73
N ASN A 161 -13.18 21.25 6.87
CA ASN A 161 -13.69 20.79 8.16
C ASN A 161 -12.71 19.82 8.83
N PRO A 162 -12.70 19.73 10.18
CA PRO A 162 -11.96 18.68 10.88
C PRO A 162 -12.62 17.31 10.69
N LEU A 163 -11.85 16.26 10.99
CA LEU A 163 -12.41 14.91 11.08
C LEU A 163 -13.51 14.85 12.15
N PRO A 164 -14.63 14.16 11.88
CA PRO A 164 -15.76 14.09 12.81
C PRO A 164 -15.53 13.11 13.98
N TYR A 165 -14.39 12.46 14.05
CA TYR A 165 -14.03 11.46 15.04
C TYR A 165 -12.54 11.53 15.41
N LYS A 166 -12.20 10.90 16.55
CA LYS A 166 -10.83 10.67 17.02
C LYS A 166 -10.49 9.18 16.89
N GLN A 167 -9.24 8.82 17.13
CA GLN A 167 -8.78 7.42 17.08
C GLN A 167 -9.61 6.49 17.97
N ASP A 168 -9.92 6.91 19.18
CA ASP A 168 -10.65 6.08 20.16
C ASP A 168 -12.13 5.88 19.80
N ASP A 169 -12.68 6.68 18.88
CA ASP A 169 -14.05 6.55 18.41
C ASP A 169 -14.19 5.47 17.33
N ILE A 170 -13.07 5.07 16.72
CA ILE A 170 -13.06 4.10 15.63
C ILE A 170 -13.08 2.68 16.20
N GLN A 171 -14.18 1.98 15.97
CA GLN A 171 -14.36 0.59 16.36
C GLN A 171 -14.07 -0.32 15.16
N PHE A 172 -13.26 -1.35 15.39
CA PHE A 172 -13.02 -2.39 14.40
C PHE A 172 -13.87 -3.61 14.69
N SER A 173 -14.64 -4.08 13.73
CA SER A 173 -15.56 -5.20 13.89
C SER A 173 -15.60 -6.09 12.66
N GLY A 174 -15.61 -7.41 12.88
CA GLY A 174 -15.75 -8.38 11.81
C GLY A 174 -14.50 -8.57 10.96
N ALA A 175 -14.72 -8.97 9.72
CA ALA A 175 -13.71 -9.13 8.67
C ALA A 175 -14.35 -8.91 7.30
N ALA A 176 -13.60 -8.40 6.36
CA ALA A 176 -14.05 -8.16 4.99
C ALA A 176 -13.00 -8.65 3.99
N ILE A 177 -13.46 -9.16 2.86
CA ILE A 177 -12.63 -9.59 1.74
C ILE A 177 -13.16 -8.95 0.47
N GLU A 178 -12.26 -8.33 -0.30
CA GLU A 178 -12.52 -7.81 -1.64
C GLU A 178 -11.86 -8.68 -2.68
N CYS A 179 -12.57 -8.96 -3.76
CA CYS A 179 -12.04 -9.66 -4.94
C CYS A 179 -12.18 -8.76 -6.16
N ARG A 180 -11.09 -8.48 -6.83
CA ARG A 180 -11.11 -7.71 -8.08
C ARG A 180 -11.55 -8.57 -9.24
N ILE A 181 -12.61 -8.15 -9.91
CA ILE A 181 -13.12 -8.82 -11.12
C ILE A 181 -12.61 -8.07 -12.34
N TYR A 182 -11.86 -8.78 -13.18
CA TYR A 182 -11.27 -8.22 -14.38
C TYR A 182 -11.94 -8.78 -15.65
N ALA A 183 -12.25 -7.90 -16.61
CA ALA A 183 -12.65 -8.29 -17.95
C ALA A 183 -11.40 -8.67 -18.77
N GLU A 184 -10.94 -9.90 -18.60
CA GLU A 184 -9.74 -10.45 -19.23
C GLU A 184 -10.02 -11.82 -19.83
N ASP A 185 -9.28 -12.17 -20.88
CA ASP A 185 -9.36 -13.47 -21.53
C ASP A 185 -8.25 -14.42 -21.01
N PRO A 186 -8.59 -15.43 -20.18
CA PRO A 186 -7.61 -16.36 -19.62
C PRO A 186 -6.90 -17.21 -20.67
N GLU A 187 -7.56 -17.53 -21.78
CA GLU A 187 -7.00 -18.34 -22.87
C GLU A 187 -5.98 -17.57 -23.69
N ASN A 188 -6.06 -16.24 -23.66
CA ASN A 188 -5.17 -15.33 -24.36
C ASN A 188 -4.24 -14.55 -23.39
N ASN A 189 -3.61 -15.28 -22.45
CA ASN A 189 -2.68 -14.71 -21.45
C ASN A 189 -3.24 -13.55 -20.62
N PHE A 190 -4.55 -13.58 -20.34
CA PHE A 190 -5.21 -12.52 -19.57
C PHE A 190 -5.14 -11.14 -20.27
N MET A 191 -5.22 -11.12 -21.57
CA MET A 191 -5.34 -9.85 -22.28
C MET A 191 -6.68 -9.19 -21.94
N PRO A 192 -6.71 -7.84 -21.79
CA PRO A 192 -7.96 -7.13 -21.58
C PRO A 192 -8.98 -7.42 -22.67
N SER A 193 -10.21 -7.73 -22.26
CA SER A 193 -11.34 -8.02 -23.14
C SER A 193 -12.56 -7.15 -22.75
N PRO A 194 -12.51 -5.85 -23.00
CA PRO A 194 -13.50 -4.91 -22.47
C PRO A 194 -14.83 -4.88 -23.24
N GLY A 195 -14.98 -5.71 -24.28
CA GLY A 195 -16.16 -5.79 -25.13
C GLY A 195 -16.05 -4.99 -26.42
#